data_6b57388d1527d8dc54eeba06ba71263a
#
_entry.id   6b57388d1527d8dc54eeba06ba71263a
#
_cell.length_a   1.000
_cell.length_b   1.000
_cell.length_c   1.000
_cell.angle_alpha   90.00
_cell.angle_beta   90.00
_cell.angle_gamma   90.00
#
_symmetry.space_group_name_H-M   'P 1'
#
loop_
_entity.id
_entity.type
_entity.pdbx_description
1 polymer ?
#
loop_
_entity_poly.entity_id
_entity_poly.type
_entity_poly.pdbx_seq_one_letter_code
_entity_poly.pdbx_strand_id
1 'polypeptide(L)'
;MKQVLKMSAISTALLTLPMMANADVLASVKPLGFITSSIANGVTDTQVLVPAGASPHDYSLKLSDVQKVKSADLVVWVGEDIDAFLAKPISQIDSKKVINISDIPEIKPLLSKVHHEHYHEGDEHEHSHSHDHKHDHKHEHGHEHHHHDVDENGLSVNWHLWYSPTISQIVAQKVADKLTEQHPDKKELIAKNLADFNRTLTEQSDKIKAQLAPLKDKGFFVFHDAYSYFNEAYGLNQTGYFTINPLVAPGAKTIAHIKEEIEEHRVNCLFAEPQFTPKVIDTLAQSTKVNVGRLDPIGDNVQLGPNSYANFLQATADSYAQCLSK
;
A
#
# COMPACT_ATOMS: atom_id res chain seq x y z
N MET A 1 27.04 -51.68 -59.73
CA MET A 1 27.56 -50.56 -58.94
C MET A 1 26.42 -49.59 -58.67
N LYS A 2 25.88 -49.59 -57.45
CA LYS A 2 24.83 -48.64 -56.99
C LYS A 2 25.44 -47.79 -55.90
N GLN A 3 25.66 -46.48 -56.16
CA GLN A 3 26.09 -45.53 -55.21
C GLN A 3 24.89 -45.08 -54.39
N VAL A 4 24.98 -45.21 -53.05
CA VAL A 4 23.99 -44.74 -52.10
C VAL A 4 24.46 -43.38 -51.63
N LEU A 5 23.70 -42.34 -51.99
CA LEU A 5 23.90 -40.94 -51.55
C LEU A 5 23.37 -40.79 -50.10
N LYS A 6 24.26 -40.57 -49.15
CA LYS A 6 23.88 -40.26 -47.76
C LYS A 6 23.58 -38.77 -47.67
N MET A 7 22.31 -38.41 -47.51
CA MET A 7 21.88 -37.06 -47.15
C MET A 7 22.03 -36.90 -45.63
N SER A 8 22.97 -36.05 -45.22
CA SER A 8 23.12 -35.60 -43.82
C SER A 8 22.11 -34.47 -43.54
N ALA A 9 21.14 -34.75 -42.73
CA ALA A 9 20.22 -33.72 -42.24
C ALA A 9 20.92 -32.93 -41.10
N ILE A 10 21.25 -31.68 -41.37
CA ILE A 10 21.73 -30.73 -40.35
C ILE A 10 20.51 -30.21 -39.62
N SER A 11 20.28 -30.70 -38.40
CA SER A 11 19.26 -30.20 -37.48
C SER A 11 19.77 -28.91 -36.84
N THR A 12 19.27 -27.76 -37.28
CA THR A 12 19.53 -26.46 -36.67
C THR A 12 18.65 -26.36 -35.42
N ALA A 13 19.21 -26.59 -34.22
CA ALA A 13 18.54 -26.32 -32.97
C ALA A 13 18.47 -24.79 -32.76
N LEU A 14 17.30 -24.20 -32.92
CA LEU A 14 17.02 -22.84 -32.47
C LEU A 14 17.09 -22.82 -30.93
N LEU A 15 18.17 -22.31 -30.41
CA LEU A 15 18.27 -21.92 -28.98
C LEU A 15 17.40 -20.67 -28.79
N THR A 16 16.18 -20.89 -28.33
CA THR A 16 15.35 -19.82 -27.75
C THR A 16 15.95 -19.43 -26.40
N LEU A 17 16.76 -18.38 -26.39
CA LEU A 17 17.14 -17.72 -25.14
C LEU A 17 15.86 -17.22 -24.49
N PRO A 18 15.64 -17.51 -23.18
CA PRO A 18 14.55 -16.84 -22.46
C PRO A 18 14.85 -15.34 -22.51
N MET A 19 14.02 -14.57 -23.19
CA MET A 19 13.98 -13.14 -23.01
C MET A 19 13.60 -12.93 -21.55
N MET A 20 14.54 -12.48 -20.75
CA MET A 20 14.24 -11.93 -19.44
C MET A 20 13.28 -10.78 -19.73
N ALA A 21 12.02 -10.93 -19.36
CA ALA A 21 11.06 -9.85 -19.41
C ALA A 21 11.55 -8.80 -18.39
N ASN A 22 12.26 -7.79 -18.89
CA ASN A 22 12.54 -6.61 -18.11
C ASN A 22 11.19 -5.92 -17.89
N ALA A 23 10.85 -5.64 -16.65
CA ALA A 23 9.70 -4.81 -16.36
C ALA A 23 10.07 -3.40 -16.77
N ASP A 24 9.39 -2.88 -17.76
CA ASP A 24 9.57 -1.49 -18.14
C ASP A 24 9.03 -0.56 -17.04
N VAL A 25 7.98 -0.98 -16.32
CA VAL A 25 7.47 -0.28 -15.13
C VAL A 25 7.52 -1.18 -13.89
N LEU A 26 8.16 -0.70 -12.82
CA LEU A 26 8.22 -1.35 -11.53
C LEU A 26 7.47 -0.52 -10.49
N ALA A 27 6.37 -1.05 -9.96
CA ALA A 27 5.66 -0.47 -8.82
C ALA A 27 6.21 -1.06 -7.51
N SER A 28 6.37 -0.25 -6.46
CA SER A 28 6.84 -0.73 -5.16
C SER A 28 5.85 -1.70 -4.52
N VAL A 29 4.59 -1.33 -4.48
CA VAL A 29 3.49 -2.09 -3.88
C VAL A 29 2.38 -2.37 -4.88
N LYS A 30 1.61 -3.40 -4.62
CA LYS A 30 0.60 -3.91 -5.54
C LYS A 30 -0.50 -2.90 -5.89
N PRO A 31 -1.01 -2.06 -4.97
CA PRO A 31 -1.96 -1.00 -5.32
C PRO A 31 -1.44 -0.01 -6.37
N LEU A 32 -0.17 0.37 -6.31
CA LEU A 32 0.46 1.18 -7.36
C LEU A 32 0.60 0.38 -8.66
N GLY A 33 0.84 -0.91 -8.58
CA GLY A 33 0.82 -1.83 -9.72
C GLY A 33 -0.53 -1.87 -10.43
N PHE A 34 -1.64 -1.78 -9.70
CA PHE A 34 -2.98 -1.71 -10.29
C PHE A 34 -3.18 -0.43 -11.11
N ILE A 35 -2.75 0.71 -10.59
CA ILE A 35 -2.83 1.99 -11.31
C ILE A 35 -1.91 1.93 -12.55
N THR A 36 -0.65 1.57 -12.36
CA THR A 36 0.35 1.56 -13.43
C THR A 36 0.01 0.57 -14.54
N SER A 37 -0.44 -0.64 -14.20
CA SER A 37 -0.81 -1.65 -15.22
C SER A 37 -2.04 -1.25 -16.03
N SER A 38 -2.95 -0.46 -15.45
CA SER A 38 -4.08 0.09 -16.20
C SER A 38 -3.62 1.05 -17.30
N ILE A 39 -2.66 1.93 -16.98
CA ILE A 39 -2.14 2.92 -17.92
C ILE A 39 -1.17 2.30 -18.93
N ALA A 40 -0.33 1.36 -18.48
CA ALA A 40 0.67 0.68 -19.29
C ALA A 40 0.09 -0.43 -20.19
N ASN A 41 -1.21 -0.71 -20.14
CA ASN A 41 -1.84 -1.80 -20.87
C ASN A 41 -1.63 -1.69 -22.39
N GLY A 42 -0.97 -2.72 -22.99
CA GLY A 42 -0.60 -2.73 -24.41
C GLY A 42 0.54 -1.77 -24.78
N VAL A 43 1.11 -1.07 -23.81
CA VAL A 43 2.27 -0.17 -23.98
C VAL A 43 3.54 -0.90 -23.56
N THR A 44 3.59 -1.34 -22.31
CA THR A 44 4.73 -2.01 -21.70
C THR A 44 4.29 -2.87 -20.51
N ASP A 45 5.18 -3.73 -20.00
CA ASP A 45 4.89 -4.61 -18.88
C ASP A 45 4.99 -3.87 -17.52
N THR A 46 4.18 -4.30 -16.58
CA THR A 46 4.22 -3.80 -15.20
C THR A 46 4.53 -4.94 -14.23
N GLN A 47 5.50 -4.72 -13.36
CA GLN A 47 5.82 -5.62 -12.26
C GLN A 47 5.64 -4.91 -10.91
N VAL A 48 5.43 -5.73 -9.86
CA VAL A 48 5.35 -5.27 -8.47
C VAL A 48 6.54 -5.85 -7.71
N LEU A 49 7.16 -5.01 -6.87
CA LEU A 49 8.35 -5.40 -6.13
C LEU A 49 8.01 -6.23 -4.89
N VAL A 50 7.12 -5.70 -4.03
CA VAL A 50 6.66 -6.41 -2.82
C VAL A 50 5.72 -7.52 -3.25
N PRO A 51 6.07 -8.80 -2.98
CA PRO A 51 5.25 -9.93 -3.42
C PRO A 51 3.95 -10.03 -2.63
N ALA A 52 2.97 -10.74 -3.18
CA ALA A 52 1.72 -11.05 -2.48
C ALA A 52 1.98 -11.73 -1.12
N GLY A 53 1.19 -11.37 -0.12
CA GLY A 53 1.31 -11.86 1.26
C GLY A 53 2.40 -11.20 2.10
N ALA A 54 3.24 -10.33 1.52
CA ALA A 54 4.22 -9.54 2.25
C ALA A 54 3.69 -8.14 2.56
N SER A 55 4.07 -7.61 3.73
CA SER A 55 3.77 -6.23 4.09
C SER A 55 4.89 -5.29 3.65
N PRO A 56 4.57 -4.10 3.09
CA PRO A 56 5.61 -3.11 2.81
C PRO A 56 6.30 -2.59 4.08
N HIS A 57 5.64 -2.65 5.24
CA HIS A 57 6.19 -2.15 6.50
C HIS A 57 7.37 -2.97 7.04
N ASP A 58 7.53 -4.22 6.63
CA ASP A 58 8.61 -5.11 7.08
C ASP A 58 9.39 -5.77 5.93
N TYR A 59 9.18 -5.29 4.70
CA TYR A 59 9.81 -5.90 3.55
C TYR A 59 11.32 -5.65 3.53
N SER A 60 12.08 -6.74 3.40
CA SER A 60 13.53 -6.69 3.25
C SER A 60 13.92 -7.02 1.81
N LEU A 61 14.63 -6.08 1.15
CA LEU A 61 15.08 -6.25 -0.23
C LEU A 61 16.05 -7.42 -0.39
N LYS A 62 15.79 -8.22 -1.41
CA LYS A 62 16.74 -9.23 -1.93
C LYS A 62 17.65 -8.59 -2.99
N LEU A 63 18.79 -9.21 -3.24
CA LEU A 63 19.68 -8.76 -4.30
C LEU A 63 18.99 -8.70 -5.68
N SER A 64 18.08 -9.65 -5.96
CA SER A 64 17.25 -9.67 -7.17
C SER A 64 16.33 -8.45 -7.27
N ASP A 65 15.82 -7.94 -6.15
CA ASP A 65 14.92 -6.78 -6.14
C ASP A 65 15.69 -5.49 -6.45
N VAL A 66 16.91 -5.35 -5.90
CA VAL A 66 17.81 -4.25 -6.26
C VAL A 66 18.13 -4.27 -7.76
N GLN A 67 18.30 -5.46 -8.35
CA GLN A 67 18.50 -5.61 -9.79
C GLN A 67 17.28 -5.13 -10.58
N LYS A 68 16.06 -5.51 -10.16
CA LYS A 68 14.82 -5.04 -10.79
C LYS A 68 14.71 -3.51 -10.77
N VAL A 69 15.00 -2.87 -9.60
CA VAL A 69 14.98 -1.41 -9.49
C VAL A 69 15.97 -0.76 -10.48
N LYS A 70 17.19 -1.32 -10.60
CA LYS A 70 18.21 -0.77 -11.51
C LYS A 70 17.89 -0.97 -12.99
N SER A 71 17.20 -2.05 -13.34
CA SER A 71 16.87 -2.39 -14.74
C SER A 71 15.54 -1.80 -15.21
N ALA A 72 14.68 -1.35 -14.31
CA ALA A 72 13.40 -0.75 -14.67
C ALA A 72 13.59 0.57 -15.47
N ASP A 73 12.70 0.80 -16.44
CA ASP A 73 12.66 2.06 -17.19
C ASP A 73 11.86 3.13 -16.44
N LEU A 74 10.92 2.71 -15.60
CA LEU A 74 10.18 3.57 -14.69
C LEU A 74 9.95 2.86 -13.36
N VAL A 75 10.24 3.54 -12.24
CA VAL A 75 9.93 3.09 -10.88
C VAL A 75 8.87 4.01 -10.29
N VAL A 76 7.79 3.42 -9.76
CA VAL A 76 6.71 4.15 -9.07
C VAL A 76 6.66 3.68 -7.63
N TRP A 77 6.84 4.60 -6.69
CA TRP A 77 6.84 4.31 -5.26
C TRP A 77 6.17 5.41 -4.45
N VAL A 78 5.73 5.10 -3.23
CA VAL A 78 5.05 6.09 -2.38
C VAL A 78 6.04 7.12 -1.84
N GLY A 79 7.16 6.63 -1.31
CA GLY A 79 8.17 7.42 -0.62
C GLY A 79 8.72 6.70 0.61
N GLU A 80 9.62 7.35 1.35
CA GLU A 80 10.36 6.73 2.45
C GLU A 80 9.47 6.30 3.62
N ASP A 81 8.31 6.92 3.81
CA ASP A 81 7.42 6.63 4.94
C ASP A 81 6.74 5.24 4.85
N ILE A 82 6.54 4.72 3.64
CA ILE A 82 6.01 3.37 3.40
C ILE A 82 7.08 2.44 2.86
N ASP A 83 7.82 2.92 1.86
CA ASP A 83 8.73 2.12 1.06
C ASP A 83 10.21 2.40 1.44
N ALA A 84 10.52 2.64 2.73
CA ALA A 84 11.86 3.00 3.24
C ALA A 84 12.98 2.10 2.70
N PHE A 85 12.68 0.81 2.48
CA PHE A 85 13.61 -0.15 1.90
C PHE A 85 14.08 0.21 0.48
N LEU A 86 13.35 1.09 -0.24
CA LEU A 86 13.69 1.54 -1.60
C LEU A 86 14.55 2.80 -1.64
N ALA A 87 14.66 3.58 -0.57
CA ALA A 87 15.38 4.87 -0.56
C ALA A 87 16.80 4.75 -1.13
N LYS A 88 17.57 3.77 -0.64
CA LYS A 88 18.95 3.56 -1.09
C LYS A 88 19.05 3.06 -2.55
N PRO A 89 18.31 2.05 -3.02
CA PRO A 89 18.33 1.68 -4.44
C PRO A 89 17.88 2.81 -5.38
N ILE A 90 16.84 3.55 -5.02
CA ILE A 90 16.32 4.67 -5.84
C ILE A 90 17.32 5.81 -5.95
N SER A 91 18.06 6.13 -4.87
CA SER A 91 19.11 7.16 -4.93
C SER A 91 20.26 6.82 -5.89
N GLN A 92 20.35 5.59 -6.38
CA GLN A 92 21.39 5.10 -7.29
C GLN A 92 20.97 5.06 -8.77
N ILE A 93 19.73 5.42 -9.08
CA ILE A 93 19.20 5.46 -10.45
C ILE A 93 18.87 6.88 -10.88
N ASP A 94 18.69 7.10 -12.20
CA ASP A 94 18.31 8.40 -12.74
C ASP A 94 16.92 8.81 -12.22
N SER A 95 16.83 9.98 -11.60
CA SER A 95 15.58 10.54 -11.07
C SER A 95 14.50 10.71 -12.14
N LYS A 96 14.86 10.82 -13.42
CA LYS A 96 13.92 10.85 -14.54
C LYS A 96 13.14 9.53 -14.69
N LYS A 97 13.68 8.43 -14.18
CA LYS A 97 13.06 7.11 -14.16
C LYS A 97 12.21 6.86 -12.90
N VAL A 98 11.99 7.87 -12.07
CA VAL A 98 11.31 7.69 -10.78
C VAL A 98 10.10 8.61 -10.68
N ILE A 99 8.97 8.05 -10.26
CA ILE A 99 7.83 8.80 -9.72
C ILE A 99 7.81 8.55 -8.22
N ASN A 100 8.19 9.58 -7.45
CA ASN A 100 8.01 9.62 -6.01
C ASN A 100 6.67 10.31 -5.72
N ILE A 101 5.69 9.56 -5.22
CA ILE A 101 4.33 10.08 -5.03
C ILE A 101 4.30 11.12 -3.92
N SER A 102 5.08 10.95 -2.86
CA SER A 102 5.15 11.90 -1.74
C SER A 102 5.65 13.29 -2.16
N ASP A 103 6.40 13.36 -3.26
CA ASP A 103 6.94 14.62 -3.79
C ASP A 103 5.97 15.35 -4.74
N ILE A 104 4.85 14.73 -5.14
CA ILE A 104 3.90 15.34 -6.07
C ILE A 104 3.14 16.49 -5.38
N PRO A 105 3.34 17.76 -5.82
CA PRO A 105 2.76 18.91 -5.13
C PRO A 105 1.22 18.89 -5.06
N GLU A 106 0.57 18.35 -6.09
CA GLU A 106 -0.90 18.28 -6.20
C GLU A 106 -1.50 17.30 -5.17
N ILE A 107 -0.70 16.37 -4.64
CA ILE A 107 -1.13 15.39 -3.63
C ILE A 107 -1.07 15.96 -2.22
N LYS A 108 -0.11 16.84 -1.93
CA LYS A 108 0.12 17.39 -0.57
C LYS A 108 -1.14 17.91 0.13
N PRO A 109 -2.02 18.70 -0.52
CA PRO A 109 -3.25 19.19 0.12
C PRO A 109 -4.31 18.12 0.33
N LEU A 110 -4.14 16.93 -0.26
CA LEU A 110 -5.09 15.81 -0.18
C LEU A 110 -4.66 14.74 0.84
N LEU A 111 -3.52 14.95 1.52
CA LEU A 111 -3.00 13.98 2.48
C LEU A 111 -3.85 14.00 3.76
N SER A 112 -4.35 12.82 4.12
CA SER A 112 -5.04 12.60 5.38
C SER A 112 -4.03 12.56 6.53
N LYS A 113 -4.35 13.25 7.63
CA LYS A 113 -3.53 13.28 8.84
C LYS A 113 -4.20 12.47 9.92
N VAL A 114 -3.42 11.68 10.63
CA VAL A 114 -3.86 10.87 11.76
C VAL A 114 -3.21 11.34 13.06
N HIS A 115 -3.96 11.35 14.13
CA HIS A 115 -3.42 11.59 15.46
C HIS A 115 -2.61 10.37 15.89
N HIS A 116 -1.31 10.56 16.14
CA HIS A 116 -0.58 9.67 17.01
C HIS A 116 -1.04 9.92 18.45
N GLU A 117 -2.06 9.19 18.89
CA GLU A 117 -2.34 9.13 20.32
C GLU A 117 -1.20 8.32 20.98
N HIS A 118 -0.16 9.03 21.39
CA HIS A 118 0.73 8.53 22.39
C HIS A 118 -0.06 8.48 23.70
N TYR A 119 -0.61 7.30 24.01
CA TYR A 119 -0.98 7.02 25.39
C TYR A 119 0.33 7.02 26.19
N HIS A 120 0.72 8.19 26.69
CA HIS A 120 1.76 8.27 27.70
C HIS A 120 1.27 7.41 28.87
N GLU A 121 1.93 6.30 29.13
CA GLU A 121 1.87 5.66 30.41
C GLU A 121 2.32 6.75 31.42
N GLY A 122 1.35 7.32 32.10
CA GLY A 122 1.63 8.21 33.21
C GLY A 122 2.20 7.38 34.35
N ASP A 123 3.50 7.21 34.36
CA ASP A 123 4.24 6.89 35.59
C ASP A 123 4.18 8.15 36.49
N GLU A 124 3.14 8.22 37.30
CA GLU A 124 3.18 9.04 38.51
C GLU A 124 4.13 8.37 39.50
N HIS A 125 5.41 8.59 39.33
CA HIS A 125 6.41 8.42 40.39
C HIS A 125 6.97 9.79 40.77
N GLU A 126 6.33 10.42 41.79
CA GLU A 126 6.99 11.41 42.64
C GLU A 126 8.19 10.74 43.31
N HIS A 127 9.36 10.99 42.83
CA HIS A 127 10.58 10.88 43.60
C HIS A 127 11.48 12.09 43.37
N SER A 128 11.35 13.00 44.32
CA SER A 128 12.32 14.05 44.60
C SER A 128 13.62 13.39 45.11
N HIS A 129 14.67 13.42 44.32
CA HIS A 129 16.04 13.35 44.80
C HIS A 129 16.96 14.16 43.88
N SER A 130 17.42 15.26 44.44
CA SER A 130 18.57 16.03 43.96
C SER A 130 19.85 15.22 44.18
N HIS A 131 20.59 14.91 43.13
CA HIS A 131 22.03 14.69 43.19
C HIS A 131 22.71 15.16 41.92
N ASP A 132 23.55 16.15 42.13
CA ASP A 132 24.54 16.74 41.23
C ASP A 132 25.66 15.72 40.99
N HIS A 133 25.87 15.23 39.76
CA HIS A 133 27.14 14.63 39.33
C HIS A 133 27.36 14.87 37.84
N LYS A 134 28.32 15.77 37.56
CA LYS A 134 28.98 15.89 36.28
C LYS A 134 29.78 14.62 35.97
N HIS A 135 29.48 13.98 34.86
CA HIS A 135 30.45 13.16 34.14
C HIS A 135 30.25 13.32 32.62
N ASP A 136 31.28 13.91 32.01
CA ASP A 136 31.55 13.96 30.58
C ASP A 136 31.86 12.55 30.07
N HIS A 137 31.05 11.95 29.23
CA HIS A 137 31.45 10.88 28.34
C HIS A 137 30.76 11.06 26.99
N LYS A 138 31.56 11.52 26.00
CA LYS A 138 31.28 11.47 24.59
C LYS A 138 31.23 9.99 24.17
N HIS A 139 30.10 9.50 23.76
CA HIS A 139 29.94 8.37 22.89
C HIS A 139 29.01 8.77 21.74
N GLU A 140 29.63 9.02 20.60
CA GLU A 140 28.96 9.08 19.28
C GLU A 140 28.53 7.66 18.93
N HIS A 141 27.25 7.36 19.11
CA HIS A 141 26.57 6.30 18.39
C HIS A 141 25.44 6.97 17.62
N GLY A 142 25.70 7.19 16.32
CA GLY A 142 24.68 7.62 15.38
C GLY A 142 23.63 6.51 15.22
N HIS A 143 22.57 6.58 16.00
CA HIS A 143 21.30 5.96 15.67
C HIS A 143 20.52 7.00 14.89
N GLU A 144 20.45 6.83 13.57
CA GLU A 144 19.47 7.54 12.75
C GLU A 144 18.08 7.06 13.21
N HIS A 145 17.51 7.81 14.15
CA HIS A 145 16.08 7.72 14.44
C HIS A 145 15.37 8.35 13.25
N HIS A 146 14.73 7.53 12.42
CA HIS A 146 13.72 8.01 11.49
C HIS A 146 12.63 8.68 12.33
N HIS A 147 12.69 10.00 12.44
CA HIS A 147 11.61 10.80 12.97
C HIS A 147 10.49 10.73 11.94
N HIS A 148 9.39 10.03 12.27
CA HIS A 148 8.13 10.29 11.61
C HIS A 148 7.84 11.78 11.81
N ASP A 149 7.78 12.54 10.71
CA ASP A 149 7.49 13.96 10.78
C ASP A 149 6.05 14.14 11.29
N VAL A 150 5.93 14.33 12.59
CA VAL A 150 4.69 14.79 13.21
C VAL A 150 4.68 16.31 13.15
N ASP A 151 3.54 16.89 12.76
CA ASP A 151 3.38 18.34 12.77
C ASP A 151 3.32 18.88 14.21
N GLU A 152 3.22 20.20 14.36
CA GLU A 152 3.13 20.91 15.65
C GLU A 152 1.97 20.47 16.55
N ASN A 153 0.98 19.73 15.98
CA ASN A 153 -0.18 19.19 16.68
C ASN A 153 -0.04 17.69 16.99
N GLY A 154 1.11 17.08 16.72
CA GLY A 154 1.34 15.64 16.90
C GLY A 154 0.64 14.77 15.87
N LEU A 155 0.28 15.34 14.70
CA LEU A 155 -0.34 14.61 13.59
C LEU A 155 0.72 14.13 12.62
N SER A 156 0.61 12.88 12.18
CA SER A 156 1.39 12.34 11.08
C SER A 156 0.53 12.12 9.85
N VAL A 157 1.18 12.03 8.68
CA VAL A 157 0.51 11.72 7.42
C VAL A 157 0.22 10.22 7.34
N ASN A 158 -1.01 9.87 6.93
CA ASN A 158 -1.31 8.50 6.53
C ASN A 158 -0.91 8.30 5.06
N TRP A 159 0.10 7.46 4.81
CA TRP A 159 0.64 7.25 3.47
C TRP A 159 -0.02 6.10 2.70
N HIS A 160 -1.11 5.49 3.19
CA HIS A 160 -1.91 4.49 2.45
C HIS A 160 -2.83 5.19 1.42
N LEU A 161 -2.27 6.14 0.71
CA LEU A 161 -2.96 7.09 -0.18
C LEU A 161 -3.58 6.45 -1.43
N TRP A 162 -3.19 5.22 -1.76
CA TRP A 162 -3.77 4.50 -2.91
C TRP A 162 -5.25 4.15 -2.77
N TYR A 163 -5.83 4.35 -1.60
CA TYR A 163 -7.26 4.22 -1.38
C TYR A 163 -8.05 5.49 -1.75
N SER A 164 -7.39 6.61 -2.04
CA SER A 164 -8.03 7.82 -2.52
C SER A 164 -8.23 7.78 -4.03
N PRO A 165 -9.48 7.78 -4.54
CA PRO A 165 -9.74 7.88 -5.97
C PRO A 165 -9.11 9.11 -6.60
N THR A 166 -9.18 10.26 -5.93
CA THR A 166 -8.61 11.53 -6.41
C THR A 166 -7.10 11.47 -6.54
N ILE A 167 -6.40 10.96 -5.50
CA ILE A 167 -4.94 10.81 -5.56
C ILE A 167 -4.55 9.82 -6.65
N SER A 168 -5.29 8.72 -6.78
CA SER A 168 -5.01 7.70 -7.80
C SER A 168 -5.18 8.22 -9.23
N GLN A 169 -6.09 9.17 -9.48
CA GLN A 169 -6.19 9.86 -10.77
C GLN A 169 -4.96 10.73 -11.05
N ILE A 170 -4.43 11.43 -10.02
CA ILE A 170 -3.20 12.22 -10.16
C ILE A 170 -2.01 11.30 -10.46
N VAL A 171 -1.88 10.20 -9.74
CA VAL A 171 -0.83 9.20 -9.98
C VAL A 171 -0.93 8.62 -11.39
N ALA A 172 -2.14 8.23 -11.83
CA ALA A 172 -2.39 7.73 -13.18
C ALA A 172 -1.96 8.73 -14.27
N GLN A 173 -2.25 10.03 -14.06
CA GLN A 173 -1.81 11.10 -14.97
C GLN A 173 -0.28 11.17 -15.03
N LYS A 174 0.42 11.16 -13.88
CA LYS A 174 1.89 11.21 -13.84
C LYS A 174 2.52 10.00 -14.52
N VAL A 175 1.92 8.80 -14.34
CA VAL A 175 2.36 7.58 -15.06
C VAL A 175 2.14 7.74 -16.56
N ALA A 176 0.98 8.24 -17.00
CA ALA A 176 0.69 8.46 -18.41
C ALA A 176 1.64 9.47 -19.05
N ASP A 177 1.98 10.55 -18.35
CA ASP A 177 2.93 11.56 -18.81
C ASP A 177 4.32 10.94 -19.03
N LYS A 178 4.81 10.17 -18.05
CA LYS A 178 6.10 9.47 -18.14
C LYS A 178 6.15 8.42 -19.25
N LEU A 179 5.11 7.60 -19.35
CA LEU A 179 5.03 6.60 -20.43
C LEU A 179 4.93 7.26 -21.80
N THR A 180 4.29 8.43 -21.94
CA THR A 180 4.24 9.18 -23.21
C THR A 180 5.61 9.73 -23.58
N GLU A 181 6.43 10.18 -22.60
CA GLU A 181 7.81 10.58 -22.82
C GLU A 181 8.68 9.41 -23.32
N GLN A 182 8.49 8.21 -22.74
CA GLN A 182 9.28 7.00 -23.06
C GLN A 182 8.80 6.31 -24.33
N HIS A 183 7.50 6.34 -24.64
CA HIS A 183 6.84 5.66 -25.74
C HIS A 183 6.00 6.63 -26.58
N PRO A 184 6.62 7.62 -27.26
CA PRO A 184 5.87 8.66 -28.00
C PRO A 184 5.04 8.09 -29.16
N ASP A 185 5.43 6.95 -29.70
CA ASP A 185 4.69 6.19 -30.73
C ASP A 185 3.38 5.57 -30.21
N LYS A 186 3.23 5.43 -28.89
CA LYS A 186 2.03 4.89 -28.23
C LYS A 186 1.20 5.94 -27.49
N LYS A 187 1.47 7.23 -27.72
CA LYS A 187 0.81 8.34 -27.06
C LYS A 187 -0.72 8.24 -27.09
N GLU A 188 -1.30 7.88 -28.22
CA GLU A 188 -2.78 7.78 -28.35
C GLU A 188 -3.35 6.63 -27.50
N LEU A 189 -2.65 5.48 -27.47
CA LEU A 189 -3.05 4.35 -26.62
C LEU A 189 -2.95 4.71 -25.14
N ILE A 190 -1.87 5.38 -24.72
CA ILE A 190 -1.70 5.83 -23.33
C ILE A 190 -2.80 6.80 -22.93
N ALA A 191 -3.11 7.78 -23.78
CA ALA A 191 -4.20 8.73 -23.54
C ALA A 191 -5.57 8.04 -23.43
N LYS A 192 -5.82 7.02 -24.28
CA LYS A 192 -7.03 6.19 -24.20
C LYS A 192 -7.09 5.43 -22.88
N ASN A 193 -5.99 4.78 -22.48
CA ASN A 193 -5.92 4.01 -21.25
C ASN A 193 -6.19 4.90 -20.01
N LEU A 194 -5.64 6.12 -19.99
CA LEU A 194 -5.90 7.11 -18.94
C LEU A 194 -7.38 7.53 -18.90
N ALA A 195 -7.98 7.81 -20.07
CA ALA A 195 -9.39 8.17 -20.15
C ALA A 195 -10.29 7.02 -19.68
N ASP A 196 -9.98 5.78 -20.08
CA ASP A 196 -10.70 4.58 -19.64
C ASP A 196 -10.54 4.35 -18.14
N PHE A 197 -9.33 4.52 -17.59
CA PHE A 197 -9.07 4.45 -16.15
C PHE A 197 -9.94 5.43 -15.36
N ASN A 198 -9.92 6.71 -15.75
CA ASN A 198 -10.68 7.75 -15.06
C ASN A 198 -12.21 7.51 -15.14
N ARG A 199 -12.71 7.08 -16.31
CA ARG A 199 -14.13 6.75 -16.48
C ARG A 199 -14.52 5.54 -15.61
N THR A 200 -13.76 4.46 -15.68
CA THR A 200 -14.01 3.25 -14.91
C THR A 200 -13.95 3.51 -13.41
N LEU A 201 -12.99 4.32 -12.95
CA LEU A 201 -12.87 4.71 -11.56
C LEU A 201 -14.09 5.51 -11.06
N THR A 202 -14.57 6.45 -11.86
CA THR A 202 -15.77 7.23 -11.53
C THR A 202 -17.00 6.33 -11.41
N GLU A 203 -17.27 5.50 -12.42
CA GLU A 203 -18.38 4.54 -12.42
C GLU A 203 -18.30 3.56 -11.24
N GLN A 204 -17.11 3.07 -10.95
CA GLN A 204 -16.89 2.14 -9.83
C GLN A 204 -17.06 2.83 -8.47
N SER A 205 -16.59 4.07 -8.33
CA SER A 205 -16.75 4.83 -7.09
C SER A 205 -18.23 5.11 -6.81
N ASP A 206 -19.03 5.42 -7.81
CA ASP A 206 -20.48 5.64 -7.66
C ASP A 206 -21.20 4.34 -7.21
N LYS A 207 -20.81 3.18 -7.77
CA LYS A 207 -21.32 1.87 -7.36
C LYS A 207 -20.98 1.57 -5.90
N ILE A 208 -19.72 1.80 -5.51
CA ILE A 208 -19.26 1.56 -4.14
C ILE A 208 -19.98 2.49 -3.16
N LYS A 209 -20.14 3.77 -3.48
CA LYS A 209 -20.93 4.71 -2.65
C LYS A 209 -22.35 4.20 -2.43
N ALA A 210 -23.03 3.77 -3.48
CA ALA A 210 -24.39 3.22 -3.38
C ALA A 210 -24.44 1.93 -2.54
N GLN A 211 -23.46 1.03 -2.72
CA GLN A 211 -23.34 -0.23 -1.97
C GLN A 211 -23.15 0.01 -0.47
N LEU A 212 -22.29 0.97 -0.12
CA LEU A 212 -21.88 1.21 1.27
C LEU A 212 -22.78 2.22 2.01
N ALA A 213 -23.60 2.99 1.31
CA ALA A 213 -24.49 3.99 1.90
C ALA A 213 -25.35 3.49 3.07
N PRO A 214 -25.93 2.26 3.02
CA PRO A 214 -26.72 1.72 4.15
C PRO A 214 -25.87 1.37 5.39
N LEU A 215 -24.54 1.34 5.24
CA LEU A 215 -23.57 0.89 6.26
C LEU A 215 -22.82 2.04 6.94
N LYS A 216 -23.06 3.28 6.53
CA LYS A 216 -22.32 4.47 6.97
C LYS A 216 -22.31 4.70 8.49
N ASP A 217 -23.38 4.26 9.19
CA ASP A 217 -23.54 4.45 10.64
C ASP A 217 -23.06 3.22 11.45
N LYS A 218 -22.49 2.21 10.77
CA LYS A 218 -21.97 1.00 11.40
C LYS A 218 -20.52 1.20 11.84
N GLY A 219 -20.27 1.20 13.15
CA GLY A 219 -18.93 1.33 13.71
C GLY A 219 -18.08 0.07 13.50
N PHE A 220 -16.78 0.24 13.31
CA PHE A 220 -15.83 -0.86 13.17
C PHE A 220 -14.42 -0.45 13.55
N PHE A 221 -13.60 -1.44 13.91
CA PHE A 221 -12.16 -1.29 14.09
C PHE A 221 -11.42 -2.03 12.98
N VAL A 222 -10.33 -1.43 12.51
CA VAL A 222 -9.38 -2.06 11.59
C VAL A 222 -8.11 -2.46 12.34
N PHE A 223 -7.39 -3.47 11.82
CA PHE A 223 -6.17 -3.91 12.50
C PHE A 223 -5.12 -2.81 12.52
N HIS A 224 -4.75 -2.26 11.35
CA HIS A 224 -3.94 -1.05 11.33
C HIS A 224 -4.60 0.06 10.50
N ASP A 225 -4.18 1.32 10.70
CA ASP A 225 -4.83 2.48 10.09
C ASP A 225 -4.40 2.68 8.63
N ALA A 226 -4.86 1.80 7.76
CA ALA A 226 -4.57 1.83 6.32
C ALA A 226 -5.72 2.34 5.45
N TYR A 227 -6.90 2.58 6.01
CA TYR A 227 -8.14 2.68 5.24
C TYR A 227 -8.81 4.05 5.28
N SER A 228 -8.21 5.05 5.94
CA SER A 228 -8.80 6.37 6.14
C SER A 228 -9.24 7.02 4.83
N TYR A 229 -8.43 6.95 3.77
CA TYR A 229 -8.81 7.49 2.44
C TYR A 229 -9.99 6.79 1.80
N PHE A 230 -10.10 5.45 1.98
CA PHE A 230 -11.27 4.69 1.51
C PHE A 230 -12.51 5.10 2.29
N ASN A 231 -12.39 5.14 3.60
CA ASN A 231 -13.50 5.47 4.49
C ASN A 231 -14.02 6.89 4.23
N GLU A 232 -13.14 7.85 4.02
CA GLU A 232 -13.48 9.23 3.67
C GLU A 232 -14.16 9.29 2.29
N ALA A 233 -13.60 8.61 1.27
CA ALA A 233 -14.15 8.62 -0.08
C ALA A 233 -15.57 8.02 -0.16
N TYR A 234 -15.87 7.03 0.68
CA TYR A 234 -17.12 6.25 0.61
C TYR A 234 -18.04 6.42 1.82
N GLY A 235 -17.69 7.29 2.75
CA GLY A 235 -18.55 7.69 3.87
C GLY A 235 -18.72 6.62 4.95
N LEU A 236 -17.68 5.81 5.21
CA LEU A 236 -17.70 4.81 6.28
C LEU A 236 -17.22 5.41 7.61
N ASN A 237 -17.78 4.92 8.71
CA ASN A 237 -17.49 5.38 10.07
C ASN A 237 -16.54 4.42 10.79
N GLN A 238 -15.24 4.57 10.58
CA GLN A 238 -14.23 3.85 11.35
C GLN A 238 -14.20 4.38 12.78
N THR A 239 -14.49 3.53 13.76
CA THR A 239 -14.45 3.90 15.18
C THR A 239 -13.01 4.02 15.68
N GLY A 240 -12.11 3.15 15.16
CA GLY A 240 -10.70 3.20 15.52
C GLY A 240 -9.89 2.08 14.86
N TYR A 241 -8.69 1.88 15.37
CA TYR A 241 -7.74 0.87 14.90
C TYR A 241 -7.04 0.21 16.11
N PHE A 242 -6.48 -0.99 15.89
CA PHE A 242 -5.70 -1.67 16.93
C PHE A 242 -4.29 -1.10 17.04
N THR A 243 -3.70 -0.73 15.93
CA THR A 243 -2.34 -0.18 15.88
C THR A 243 -2.16 0.74 14.66
N ILE A 244 -1.25 1.69 14.76
CA ILE A 244 -0.81 2.50 13.62
C ILE A 244 0.22 1.71 12.80
N ASN A 245 1.16 1.07 13.48
CA ASN A 245 2.19 0.24 12.85
C ASN A 245 1.85 -1.24 13.08
N PRO A 246 1.54 -2.01 12.00
CA PRO A 246 1.12 -3.40 12.13
C PRO A 246 2.20 -4.35 12.71
N LEU A 247 3.45 -3.89 12.80
CA LEU A 247 4.55 -4.63 13.43
C LEU A 247 4.55 -4.49 14.97
N VAL A 248 3.78 -3.54 15.50
CA VAL A 248 3.69 -3.27 16.94
C VAL A 248 2.37 -3.83 17.47
N ALA A 249 2.45 -4.70 18.46
CA ALA A 249 1.26 -5.24 19.11
C ALA A 249 0.47 -4.13 19.82
N PRO A 250 -0.88 -4.16 19.76
CA PRO A 250 -1.70 -3.18 20.48
C PRO A 250 -1.51 -3.29 21.99
N GLY A 251 -1.44 -2.14 22.67
CA GLY A 251 -1.30 -2.05 24.12
C GLY A 251 -2.55 -2.51 24.87
N ALA A 252 -2.41 -2.82 26.15
CA ALA A 252 -3.52 -3.26 27.01
C ALA A 252 -4.64 -2.21 27.11
N LYS A 253 -4.32 -0.92 27.15
CA LYS A 253 -5.31 0.18 27.17
C LYS A 253 -6.14 0.19 25.88
N THR A 254 -5.49 0.05 24.71
CA THR A 254 -6.17 -0.02 23.42
C THR A 254 -7.14 -1.18 23.38
N ILE A 255 -6.71 -2.37 23.81
CA ILE A 255 -7.54 -3.57 23.86
C ILE A 255 -8.75 -3.36 24.80
N ALA A 256 -8.55 -2.76 25.97
CA ALA A 256 -9.61 -2.47 26.93
C ALA A 256 -10.65 -1.49 26.34
N HIS A 257 -10.18 -0.42 25.70
CA HIS A 257 -11.05 0.56 25.02
C HIS A 257 -11.86 -0.10 23.88
N ILE A 258 -11.24 -0.89 23.03
CA ILE A 258 -11.95 -1.61 21.94
C ILE A 258 -13.04 -2.52 22.54
N LYS A 259 -12.73 -3.21 23.64
CA LYS A 259 -13.72 -4.06 24.32
C LYS A 259 -14.90 -3.26 24.85
N GLU A 260 -14.66 -2.11 25.45
CA GLU A 260 -15.71 -1.19 25.93
C GLU A 260 -16.60 -0.72 24.78
N GLU A 261 -16.01 -0.27 23.66
CA GLU A 261 -16.77 0.15 22.46
C GLU A 261 -17.64 -0.97 21.89
N ILE A 262 -17.17 -2.22 21.94
CA ILE A 262 -17.97 -3.38 21.52
C ILE A 262 -19.12 -3.63 22.50
N GLU A 263 -18.86 -3.60 23.81
CA GLU A 263 -19.86 -3.86 24.86
C GLU A 263 -20.96 -2.79 24.88
N GLU A 264 -20.64 -1.55 24.50
CA GLU A 264 -21.60 -0.47 24.33
C GLU A 264 -22.33 -0.48 22.98
N HIS A 265 -22.18 -1.56 22.19
CA HIS A 265 -22.83 -1.75 20.90
C HIS A 265 -22.51 -0.69 19.83
N ARG A 266 -21.37 0.01 19.97
CA ARG A 266 -20.90 0.99 18.99
C ARG A 266 -20.10 0.38 17.84
N VAL A 267 -19.75 -0.91 17.94
CA VAL A 267 -18.92 -1.64 16.98
C VAL A 267 -19.63 -2.87 16.46
N ASN A 268 -19.74 -2.97 15.15
CA ASN A 268 -20.34 -4.09 14.45
C ASN A 268 -19.32 -5.12 13.97
N CYS A 269 -18.12 -4.67 13.61
CA CYS A 269 -17.07 -5.51 13.04
C CYS A 269 -15.68 -5.17 13.54
N LEU A 270 -14.84 -6.20 13.68
CA LEU A 270 -13.40 -6.10 13.78
C LEU A 270 -12.78 -6.64 12.48
N PHE A 271 -11.90 -5.87 11.85
CA PHE A 271 -11.26 -6.28 10.60
C PHE A 271 -9.81 -6.70 10.85
N ALA A 272 -9.52 -7.98 10.52
CA ALA A 272 -8.18 -8.53 10.45
C ALA A 272 -7.58 -8.34 9.04
N GLU A 273 -6.28 -8.54 8.90
CA GLU A 273 -5.56 -8.47 7.64
C GLU A 273 -4.86 -9.80 7.32
N PRO A 274 -4.76 -10.19 6.02
CA PRO A 274 -4.14 -11.45 5.64
C PRO A 274 -2.63 -11.51 5.92
N GLN A 275 -1.95 -10.35 5.91
CA GLN A 275 -0.51 -10.26 6.17
C GLN A 275 -0.15 -10.44 7.65
N PHE A 276 -1.13 -10.31 8.53
CA PHE A 276 -0.96 -10.40 9.98
C PHE A 276 -2.02 -11.33 10.58
N THR A 277 -1.66 -12.10 11.60
CA THR A 277 -2.58 -12.97 12.36
C THR A 277 -2.74 -12.47 13.79
N PRO A 278 -3.51 -11.40 14.00
CA PRO A 278 -3.65 -10.81 15.32
C PRO A 278 -4.55 -11.68 16.22
N LYS A 279 -3.95 -12.52 17.04
CA LYS A 279 -4.69 -13.35 18.03
C LYS A 279 -5.60 -12.54 18.93
N VAL A 280 -5.33 -11.25 19.11
CA VAL A 280 -6.15 -10.33 19.89
C VAL A 280 -7.55 -10.16 19.29
N ILE A 281 -7.67 -10.08 17.96
CA ILE A 281 -8.97 -9.98 17.28
C ILE A 281 -9.80 -11.23 17.54
N ASP A 282 -9.21 -12.42 17.39
CA ASP A 282 -9.89 -13.69 17.66
C ASP A 282 -10.35 -13.78 19.12
N THR A 283 -9.51 -13.35 20.06
CA THR A 283 -9.83 -13.36 21.50
C THR A 283 -10.99 -12.43 21.83
N LEU A 284 -10.99 -11.20 21.28
CA LEU A 284 -12.08 -10.24 21.46
C LEU A 284 -13.38 -10.75 20.83
N ALA A 285 -13.31 -11.27 19.60
CA ALA A 285 -14.48 -11.82 18.91
C ALA A 285 -15.12 -12.99 19.68
N GLN A 286 -14.32 -13.88 20.23
CA GLN A 286 -14.82 -15.00 21.05
C GLN A 286 -15.50 -14.51 22.33
N SER A 287 -14.96 -13.51 23.01
CA SER A 287 -15.50 -13.00 24.28
C SER A 287 -16.73 -12.11 24.10
N THR A 288 -16.78 -11.30 23.04
CA THR A 288 -17.81 -10.27 22.82
C THR A 288 -18.86 -10.64 21.79
N LYS A 289 -18.63 -11.70 20.99
CA LYS A 289 -19.48 -12.13 19.87
C LYS A 289 -19.58 -11.10 18.72
N VAL A 290 -18.69 -10.11 18.65
CA VAL A 290 -18.61 -9.17 17.53
C VAL A 290 -18.22 -9.91 16.24
N ASN A 291 -18.70 -9.43 15.10
CA ASN A 291 -18.33 -10.01 13.81
C ASN A 291 -16.85 -9.74 13.46
N VAL A 292 -16.23 -10.69 12.78
CA VAL A 292 -14.88 -10.53 12.22
C VAL A 292 -14.95 -10.54 10.71
N GLY A 293 -14.36 -9.54 10.09
CA GLY A 293 -14.13 -9.43 8.65
C GLY A 293 -12.63 -9.46 8.33
N ARG A 294 -12.32 -9.42 7.04
CA ARG A 294 -10.94 -9.30 6.54
C ARG A 294 -10.86 -8.18 5.52
N LEU A 295 -9.88 -7.31 5.70
CA LEU A 295 -9.50 -6.28 4.74
C LEU A 295 -8.08 -6.57 4.28
N ASP A 296 -7.82 -6.42 2.99
CA ASP A 296 -6.51 -6.63 2.39
C ASP A 296 -6.00 -5.31 1.81
N PRO A 297 -5.10 -4.60 2.52
CA PRO A 297 -4.68 -3.26 2.14
C PRO A 297 -3.85 -3.21 0.86
N ILE A 298 -3.35 -4.35 0.39
CA ILE A 298 -2.53 -4.45 -0.82
C ILE A 298 -3.17 -5.27 -1.95
N GLY A 299 -4.35 -5.86 -1.71
CA GLY A 299 -5.13 -6.52 -2.75
C GLY A 299 -4.49 -7.77 -3.34
N ASP A 300 -3.98 -8.67 -2.49
CA ASP A 300 -3.22 -9.87 -2.90
C ASP A 300 -3.92 -10.75 -3.95
N ASN A 301 -5.24 -10.83 -3.88
CA ASN A 301 -6.04 -11.68 -4.78
C ASN A 301 -6.43 -10.98 -6.10
N VAL A 302 -6.12 -9.70 -6.27
CA VAL A 302 -6.44 -8.95 -7.49
C VAL A 302 -5.29 -9.10 -8.49
N GLN A 303 -5.61 -9.44 -9.74
CA GLN A 303 -4.61 -9.55 -10.80
C GLN A 303 -4.35 -8.18 -11.43
N LEU A 304 -3.10 -7.91 -11.87
CA LEU A 304 -2.75 -6.72 -12.64
C LEU A 304 -3.49 -6.71 -13.98
N GLY A 305 -3.82 -5.53 -14.48
CA GLY A 305 -4.48 -5.35 -15.76
C GLY A 305 -5.30 -4.05 -15.85
N PRO A 306 -6.02 -3.82 -16.95
CA PRO A 306 -6.66 -2.54 -17.24
C PRO A 306 -7.74 -2.11 -16.24
N ASN A 307 -8.37 -3.06 -15.53
CA ASN A 307 -9.43 -2.80 -14.55
C ASN A 307 -9.00 -3.14 -13.10
N SER A 308 -7.72 -3.44 -12.89
CA SER A 308 -7.25 -3.97 -11.62
C SER A 308 -7.49 -3.01 -10.44
N TYR A 309 -7.33 -1.71 -10.64
CA TYR A 309 -7.56 -0.74 -9.57
C TYR A 309 -9.04 -0.65 -9.18
N ALA A 310 -9.96 -0.62 -10.15
CA ALA A 310 -11.40 -0.67 -9.88
C ALA A 310 -11.81 -1.98 -9.16
N ASN A 311 -11.24 -3.11 -9.58
CA ASN A 311 -11.46 -4.41 -8.94
C ASN A 311 -10.92 -4.44 -7.51
N PHE A 312 -9.79 -3.80 -7.23
CA PHE A 312 -9.22 -3.65 -5.89
C PHE A 312 -10.15 -2.87 -4.96
N LEU A 313 -10.65 -1.71 -5.41
CA LEU A 313 -11.62 -0.93 -4.65
C LEU A 313 -12.91 -1.71 -4.40
N GLN A 314 -13.42 -2.44 -5.41
CA GLN A 314 -14.61 -3.28 -5.25
C GLN A 314 -14.40 -4.40 -4.24
N ALA A 315 -13.27 -5.10 -4.29
CA ALA A 315 -12.94 -6.16 -3.34
C ALA A 315 -12.91 -5.63 -1.89
N THR A 316 -12.37 -4.42 -1.69
CA THR A 316 -12.39 -3.75 -0.39
C THR A 316 -13.82 -3.44 0.05
N ALA A 317 -14.65 -2.88 -0.85
CA ALA A 317 -16.06 -2.58 -0.57
C ALA A 317 -16.87 -3.83 -0.21
N ASP A 318 -16.65 -4.94 -0.93
CA ASP A 318 -17.31 -6.21 -0.68
C ASP A 318 -16.92 -6.78 0.70
N SER A 319 -15.64 -6.65 1.08
CA SER A 319 -15.16 -7.06 2.40
C SER A 319 -15.83 -6.27 3.53
N TYR A 320 -15.96 -4.95 3.38
CA TYR A 320 -16.73 -4.12 4.32
C TYR A 320 -18.19 -4.56 4.39
N ALA A 321 -18.85 -4.66 3.24
CA ALA A 321 -20.26 -5.02 3.17
C ALA A 321 -20.53 -6.40 3.78
N GLN A 322 -19.67 -7.37 3.52
CA GLN A 322 -19.84 -8.74 4.04
C GLN A 322 -19.85 -8.80 5.58
N CYS A 323 -19.08 -7.95 6.25
CA CYS A 323 -19.05 -7.93 7.71
C CYS A 323 -20.11 -6.99 8.30
N LEU A 324 -20.20 -5.76 7.80
CA LEU A 324 -21.08 -4.73 8.36
C LEU A 324 -22.57 -4.97 8.12
N SER A 325 -22.95 -5.84 7.17
CA SER A 325 -24.35 -6.20 6.92
C SER A 325 -24.91 -7.25 7.88
N LYS A 326 -24.07 -7.88 8.69
CA LYS A 326 -24.47 -8.87 9.70
C LYS A 326 -24.95 -8.18 10.97
#